data_2982d58e8557e84e85237273bed823fd
#
_entry.id   2982d58e8557e84e85237273bed823fd
#
_cell.length_a   1.000
_cell.length_b   1.000
_cell.length_c   1.000
_cell.angle_alpha   90.00
_cell.angle_beta   90.00
_cell.angle_gamma   90.00
#
_symmetry.space_group_name_H-M   'P 1'
#
loop_
_entity.id
_entity.type
_entity.pdbx_description
1 polymer ?
#
loop_
_entity_poly.entity_id
_entity_poly.type
_entity_poly.pdbx_seq_one_letter_code
_entity_poly.pdbx_strand_id
1 'polypeptide(L)'
;MSAPTPLRRSPLWAWFAPPEPPEDRPLRATSTRAMLLTYPKIVLAIVILQGVINASNAVQSAIIGHATDAVFGRYDQGIGSGWQGVMDALWAAAPPMAVFLALIAVAYVAELVFDGLEGISRARTVHDLRLSLTKALIGGDTRHLKPGDVLNTTDEDTNAVGEIKEVFGFPAGMLFYLGTTVAIIFPISPAVGGVVVAGALATTVAARLTATPLTHAAAQRREAETASASLATDLAQGSRVVKGLGAVDESLGRFQRTTAEVDSALLKEARISAWMSLWRQTLPAAVGAAVFGYSGWLVLQGAMSVGDFVTITLLARPAMTILGRSYGYLIFVWSRGAAATQRVRELEHAIDHPPEFGAEPSMREGVSNARATELARGLTVLSPRSADGLLAAQQYAQAIADSSVDAIYSPHAPGVFEGSLFDNIDAGRGLTACAIDAALDVACCEDIIVRLGGRQPDGRLPDGPIGEAGLNLSGGQRQRVALARALAGSPEVLVLDEPTTGLDAVTLDRVASATALLRRNKTTIVITSSRPWEVCADNVEEF
;
A
#
# COMPACT_ATOMS: atom_id res chain seq x y z
N MET A 1 -14.10 19.61 22.07
CA MET A 1 -14.78 19.43 20.76
C MET A 1 -15.88 18.41 20.94
N SER A 2 -17.16 18.78 20.69
CA SER A 2 -18.28 17.86 20.77
C SER A 2 -18.20 16.84 19.64
N ALA A 3 -18.35 15.55 19.96
CA ALA A 3 -18.39 14.47 18.98
C ALA A 3 -19.44 14.77 17.91
N PRO A 4 -19.14 14.56 16.61
CA PRO A 4 -20.10 14.77 15.54
C PRO A 4 -21.30 13.84 15.74
N THR A 5 -22.51 14.42 15.68
CA THR A 5 -23.76 13.68 15.79
C THR A 5 -23.83 12.60 14.71
N PRO A 6 -24.09 11.32 15.05
CA PRO A 6 -24.15 10.27 14.03
C PRO A 6 -25.30 10.56 13.08
N LEU A 7 -24.99 10.71 11.79
CA LEU A 7 -25.98 10.81 10.72
C LEU A 7 -26.91 9.58 10.79
N ARG A 8 -28.23 9.81 10.85
CA ARG A 8 -29.23 8.72 10.77
C ARG A 8 -29.02 7.97 9.47
N ARG A 9 -28.51 6.75 9.57
CA ARG A 9 -28.16 5.90 8.41
C ARG A 9 -29.44 5.27 7.85
N SER A 10 -29.72 5.49 6.54
CA SER A 10 -30.74 4.71 5.84
C SER A 10 -30.24 3.26 5.67
N PRO A 11 -31.14 2.25 5.55
CA PRO A 11 -30.76 0.86 5.31
C PRO A 11 -29.85 0.67 4.09
N LEU A 12 -30.04 1.46 3.03
CA LEU A 12 -29.19 1.48 1.83
C LEU A 12 -27.77 2.00 2.15
N TRP A 13 -27.68 3.00 3.03
CA TRP A 13 -26.38 3.56 3.43
C TRP A 13 -25.56 2.59 4.29
N ALA A 14 -26.19 1.69 5.01
CA ALA A 14 -25.50 0.66 5.79
C ALA A 14 -24.65 -0.31 4.93
N TRP A 15 -24.97 -0.44 3.64
CA TRP A 15 -24.13 -1.19 2.69
C TRP A 15 -22.84 -0.48 2.34
N PHE A 16 -22.85 0.84 2.36
CA PHE A 16 -21.73 1.71 1.97
C PHE A 16 -20.98 2.30 3.18
N ALA A 17 -21.57 2.22 4.38
CA ALA A 17 -20.90 2.68 5.58
C ALA A 17 -19.71 1.75 5.88
N PRO A 18 -18.53 2.31 6.25
CA PRO A 18 -17.48 1.47 6.79
C PRO A 18 -18.05 0.69 7.99
N PRO A 19 -17.79 -0.63 8.11
CA PRO A 19 -18.10 -1.33 9.34
C PRO A 19 -17.35 -0.61 10.48
N GLU A 20 -17.97 -0.53 11.63
CA GLU A 20 -17.19 -0.23 12.83
C GLU A 20 -16.10 -1.30 12.90
N PRO A 21 -14.84 -0.93 13.10
CA PRO A 21 -13.78 -1.92 13.20
C PRO A 21 -14.19 -2.89 14.32
N PRO A 22 -14.22 -4.20 14.05
CA PRO A 22 -14.49 -5.16 15.11
C PRO A 22 -13.39 -4.98 16.16
N GLU A 23 -13.78 -4.54 17.35
CA GLU A 23 -12.83 -4.24 18.44
C GLU A 23 -11.98 -5.46 18.78
N ASP A 24 -12.50 -6.67 18.57
CA ASP A 24 -11.90 -7.93 19.01
C ASP A 24 -11.19 -8.75 17.90
N ARG A 25 -11.26 -8.37 16.63
CA ARG A 25 -10.66 -9.15 15.54
C ARG A 25 -10.08 -8.25 14.45
N PRO A 26 -8.82 -7.82 14.60
CA PRO A 26 -8.13 -7.08 13.55
C PRO A 26 -8.03 -7.95 12.28
N LEU A 27 -8.18 -7.32 11.10
CA LEU A 27 -7.97 -8.01 9.83
C LEU A 27 -6.48 -8.34 9.69
N ARG A 28 -6.14 -9.63 9.53
CA ARG A 28 -4.77 -10.10 9.32
C ARG A 28 -4.61 -10.69 7.93
N ALA A 29 -3.43 -10.52 7.35
CA ALA A 29 -3.09 -11.04 6.04
C ALA A 29 -2.76 -12.55 6.08
N THR A 30 -3.77 -13.41 6.29
CA THR A 30 -3.57 -14.85 6.44
C THR A 30 -3.21 -15.55 5.12
N SER A 31 -3.90 -15.24 4.04
CA SER A 31 -3.61 -15.75 2.70
C SER A 31 -4.22 -14.85 1.62
N THR A 32 -3.68 -14.89 0.41
CA THR A 32 -4.19 -14.15 -0.75
C THR A 32 -5.66 -14.45 -1.03
N ARG A 33 -6.07 -15.74 -0.86
CA ARG A 33 -7.49 -16.14 -1.06
C ARG A 33 -8.39 -15.58 0.02
N ALA A 34 -7.95 -15.52 1.26
CA ALA A 34 -8.72 -14.92 2.35
C ALA A 34 -8.89 -13.41 2.13
N MET A 35 -7.83 -12.72 1.69
CA MET A 35 -7.90 -11.28 1.35
C MET A 35 -8.85 -11.01 0.19
N LEU A 36 -8.84 -11.88 -0.82
CA LEU A 36 -9.77 -11.81 -1.96
C LEU A 36 -11.24 -11.89 -1.51
N LEU A 37 -11.55 -12.76 -0.55
CA LEU A 37 -12.90 -13.02 -0.07
C LEU A 37 -13.33 -12.17 1.14
N THR A 38 -12.51 -11.20 1.56
CA THR A 38 -12.96 -10.23 2.56
C THR A 38 -14.23 -9.50 2.07
N TYR A 39 -15.21 -9.30 2.95
CA TYR A 39 -16.52 -8.73 2.62
C TYR A 39 -17.31 -9.54 1.57
N PRO A 40 -17.62 -10.82 1.82
CA PRO A 40 -18.17 -11.75 0.81
C PRO A 40 -19.49 -11.29 0.20
N LYS A 41 -20.31 -10.52 0.93
CA LYS A 41 -21.55 -9.94 0.42
C LYS A 41 -21.31 -8.92 -0.68
N ILE A 42 -20.28 -8.07 -0.51
CA ILE A 42 -19.90 -7.07 -1.53
C ILE A 42 -19.31 -7.79 -2.74
N VAL A 43 -18.43 -8.76 -2.53
CA VAL A 43 -17.85 -9.59 -3.60
C VAL A 43 -18.94 -10.28 -4.42
N LEU A 44 -19.93 -10.88 -3.76
CA LEU A 44 -21.06 -11.50 -4.45
C LEU A 44 -21.86 -10.49 -5.29
N ALA A 45 -22.12 -9.29 -4.72
CA ALA A 45 -22.81 -8.23 -5.45
C ALA A 45 -22.02 -7.77 -6.68
N ILE A 46 -20.70 -7.61 -6.56
CA ILE A 46 -19.78 -7.27 -7.66
C ILE A 46 -19.88 -8.31 -8.78
N VAL A 47 -19.81 -9.62 -8.45
CA VAL A 47 -19.90 -10.70 -9.45
C VAL A 47 -21.26 -10.72 -10.15
N ILE A 48 -22.35 -10.53 -9.40
CA ILE A 48 -23.70 -10.47 -9.99
C ILE A 48 -23.85 -9.26 -10.93
N LEU A 49 -23.39 -8.07 -10.50
CA LEU A 49 -23.45 -6.86 -11.32
C LEU A 49 -22.65 -7.02 -12.61
N GLN A 50 -21.44 -7.58 -12.52
CA GLN A 50 -20.62 -7.87 -13.69
C GLN A 50 -21.32 -8.87 -14.64
N GLY A 51 -22.02 -9.86 -14.08
CA GLY A 51 -22.85 -10.77 -14.87
C GLY A 51 -23.96 -10.02 -15.61
N VAL A 52 -24.68 -9.14 -14.94
CA VAL A 52 -25.78 -8.33 -15.53
C VAL A 52 -25.24 -7.40 -16.62
N ILE A 53 -24.16 -6.68 -16.37
CA ILE A 53 -23.54 -5.74 -17.32
C ILE A 53 -23.12 -6.48 -18.59
N ASN A 54 -22.36 -7.57 -18.44
CA ASN A 54 -21.79 -8.27 -19.59
C ASN A 54 -22.83 -9.10 -20.35
N ALA A 55 -23.80 -9.69 -19.66
CA ALA A 55 -24.94 -10.34 -20.33
C ALA A 55 -25.80 -9.30 -21.09
N SER A 56 -26.05 -8.13 -20.48
CA SER A 56 -26.77 -7.03 -21.14
C SER A 56 -26.06 -6.59 -22.43
N ASN A 57 -24.73 -6.41 -22.39
CA ASN A 57 -23.93 -6.02 -23.55
C ASN A 57 -24.02 -7.05 -24.69
N ALA A 58 -24.02 -8.35 -24.37
CA ALA A 58 -24.19 -9.39 -25.37
C ALA A 58 -25.62 -9.41 -25.95
N VAL A 59 -26.66 -9.28 -25.09
CA VAL A 59 -28.06 -9.24 -25.53
C VAL A 59 -28.34 -8.00 -26.39
N GLN A 60 -27.73 -6.85 -26.11
CA GLN A 60 -27.84 -5.65 -26.96
C GLN A 60 -27.44 -5.94 -28.41
N SER A 61 -26.39 -6.73 -28.63
CA SER A 61 -25.96 -7.13 -29.97
C SER A 61 -27.02 -7.97 -30.70
N ALA A 62 -27.69 -8.89 -29.96
CA ALA A 62 -28.81 -9.70 -30.52
C ALA A 62 -30.02 -8.83 -30.85
N ILE A 63 -30.33 -7.83 -30.04
CA ILE A 63 -31.43 -6.90 -30.29
C ILE A 63 -31.18 -6.07 -31.55
N ILE A 64 -29.92 -5.60 -31.77
CA ILE A 64 -29.56 -4.91 -33.03
C ILE A 64 -29.81 -5.81 -34.22
N GLY A 65 -29.43 -7.10 -34.15
CA GLY A 65 -29.71 -8.06 -35.20
C GLY A 65 -31.20 -8.25 -35.43
N HIS A 66 -32.00 -8.43 -34.39
CA HIS A 66 -33.44 -8.55 -34.48
C HIS A 66 -34.10 -7.28 -35.06
N ALA A 67 -33.63 -6.10 -34.67
CA ALA A 67 -34.09 -4.85 -35.28
C ALA A 67 -33.75 -4.78 -36.78
N THR A 68 -32.57 -5.29 -37.15
CA THR A 68 -32.17 -5.39 -38.56
C THR A 68 -33.13 -6.30 -39.36
N ASP A 69 -33.46 -7.49 -38.86
CA ASP A 69 -34.40 -8.37 -39.52
C ASP A 69 -35.81 -7.76 -39.61
N ALA A 70 -36.26 -7.03 -38.59
CA ALA A 70 -37.55 -6.33 -38.61
C ALA A 70 -37.59 -5.27 -39.71
N VAL A 71 -36.49 -4.58 -39.98
CA VAL A 71 -36.39 -3.60 -41.09
C VAL A 71 -36.35 -4.31 -42.44
N PHE A 72 -35.49 -5.31 -42.62
CA PHE A 72 -35.32 -6.03 -43.89
C PHE A 72 -36.53 -6.85 -44.25
N GLY A 73 -37.21 -7.52 -43.31
CA GLY A 73 -38.42 -8.27 -43.56
C GLY A 73 -39.61 -7.42 -44.05
N ARG A 74 -39.67 -6.16 -43.67
CA ARG A 74 -40.62 -5.17 -44.22
C ARG A 74 -40.25 -4.72 -45.64
N TYR A 75 -38.97 -4.51 -45.91
CA TYR A 75 -38.47 -4.11 -47.22
C TYR A 75 -38.78 -5.20 -48.29
N ASP A 76 -38.61 -6.47 -47.97
CA ASP A 76 -38.85 -7.59 -48.86
C ASP A 76 -40.35 -7.81 -49.17
N GLN A 77 -41.27 -7.36 -48.31
CA GLN A 77 -42.71 -7.40 -48.52
C GLN A 77 -43.26 -6.31 -49.45
N GLY A 78 -42.38 -5.55 -50.12
CA GLY A 78 -42.77 -4.61 -51.17
C GLY A 78 -43.39 -3.29 -50.67
N ILE A 79 -42.98 -2.87 -49.47
CA ILE A 79 -43.42 -1.57 -48.92
C ILE A 79 -42.80 -0.44 -49.72
N GLY A 80 -43.69 0.38 -50.29
CA GLY A 80 -43.55 1.50 -51.19
C GLY A 80 -42.21 2.21 -51.29
N SER A 81 -41.82 2.41 -52.52
CA SER A 81 -40.69 3.27 -52.88
C SER A 81 -40.99 4.71 -52.40
N GLY A 82 -40.27 5.18 -51.43
CA GLY A 82 -40.38 6.54 -50.97
C GLY A 82 -40.26 6.72 -49.43
N TRP A 83 -40.52 7.91 -49.00
CA TRP A 83 -40.39 8.34 -47.61
C TRP A 83 -41.29 7.57 -46.63
N GLN A 84 -42.47 7.11 -47.09
CA GLN A 84 -43.37 6.30 -46.29
C GLN A 84 -42.77 4.91 -45.94
N GLY A 85 -42.12 4.24 -46.89
CA GLY A 85 -41.47 2.96 -46.63
C GLY A 85 -40.33 3.08 -45.63
N VAL A 86 -39.58 4.18 -45.65
CA VAL A 86 -38.56 4.44 -44.64
C VAL A 86 -39.17 4.62 -43.24
N MET A 87 -40.28 5.34 -43.13
CA MET A 87 -40.96 5.56 -41.85
C MET A 87 -41.55 4.27 -41.31
N ASP A 88 -42.14 3.40 -42.13
CA ASP A 88 -42.67 2.11 -41.73
C ASP A 88 -41.57 1.15 -41.25
N ALA A 89 -40.40 1.19 -41.89
CA ALA A 89 -39.20 0.42 -41.44
C ALA A 89 -38.68 0.92 -40.08
N LEU A 90 -38.63 2.25 -39.88
CA LEU A 90 -38.25 2.85 -38.59
C LEU A 90 -39.23 2.50 -37.48
N TRP A 91 -40.55 2.51 -37.77
CA TRP A 91 -41.56 2.08 -36.79
C TRP A 91 -41.46 0.59 -36.45
N ALA A 92 -41.05 -0.27 -37.39
CA ALA A 92 -40.81 -1.67 -37.13
C ALA A 92 -39.60 -1.91 -36.20
N ALA A 93 -38.56 -1.05 -36.31
CA ALA A 93 -37.39 -1.11 -35.44
C ALA A 93 -37.63 -0.47 -34.06
N ALA A 94 -38.66 0.37 -33.89
CA ALA A 94 -38.88 1.13 -32.66
C ALA A 94 -39.00 0.29 -31.39
N PRO A 95 -39.78 -0.85 -31.36
CA PRO A 95 -39.88 -1.68 -30.16
C PRO A 95 -38.52 -2.31 -29.73
N PRO A 96 -37.74 -2.98 -30.61
CA PRO A 96 -36.46 -3.52 -30.22
C PRO A 96 -35.45 -2.41 -29.83
N MET A 97 -35.49 -1.23 -30.46
CA MET A 97 -34.66 -0.09 -30.08
C MET A 97 -35.03 0.46 -28.70
N ALA A 98 -36.31 0.47 -28.33
CA ALA A 98 -36.71 0.86 -26.96
C ALA A 98 -36.15 -0.11 -25.90
N VAL A 99 -36.19 -1.42 -26.18
CA VAL A 99 -35.58 -2.44 -25.30
C VAL A 99 -34.08 -2.28 -25.24
N PHE A 100 -33.43 -1.99 -26.37
CA PHE A 100 -31.98 -1.70 -26.43
C PHE A 100 -31.59 -0.52 -25.53
N LEU A 101 -32.32 0.61 -25.63
CA LEU A 101 -32.09 1.77 -24.79
C LEU A 101 -32.35 1.48 -23.31
N ALA A 102 -33.36 0.72 -22.98
CA ALA A 102 -33.65 0.29 -21.61
C ALA A 102 -32.51 -0.58 -21.05
N LEU A 103 -31.96 -1.50 -21.85
CA LEU A 103 -30.82 -2.33 -21.43
C LEU A 103 -29.54 -1.53 -21.27
N ILE A 104 -29.30 -0.53 -22.12
CA ILE A 104 -28.19 0.42 -21.92
C ILE A 104 -28.35 1.14 -20.57
N ALA A 105 -29.53 1.67 -20.27
CA ALA A 105 -29.78 2.36 -19.01
C ALA A 105 -29.53 1.42 -17.80
N VAL A 106 -30.02 0.19 -17.87
CA VAL A 106 -29.78 -0.83 -16.82
C VAL A 106 -28.30 -1.14 -16.68
N ALA A 107 -27.58 -1.34 -17.79
CA ALA A 107 -26.15 -1.61 -17.77
C ALA A 107 -25.35 -0.45 -17.16
N TYR A 108 -25.67 0.80 -17.52
CA TYR A 108 -25.02 1.98 -16.94
C TYR A 108 -25.27 2.14 -15.44
N VAL A 109 -26.52 1.92 -14.99
CA VAL A 109 -26.84 1.94 -13.56
C VAL A 109 -26.10 0.83 -12.82
N ALA A 110 -26.04 -0.37 -13.40
CA ALA A 110 -25.31 -1.50 -12.83
C ALA A 110 -23.80 -1.20 -12.76
N GLU A 111 -23.22 -0.56 -13.80
CA GLU A 111 -21.81 -0.16 -13.84
C GLU A 111 -21.47 0.88 -12.77
N LEU A 112 -22.32 1.91 -12.61
CA LEU A 112 -22.15 2.92 -11.57
C LEU A 112 -22.14 2.29 -10.15
N VAL A 113 -23.07 1.34 -9.91
CA VAL A 113 -23.14 0.64 -8.62
C VAL A 113 -21.94 -0.30 -8.45
N PHE A 114 -21.51 -0.97 -9.52
CA PHE A 114 -20.34 -1.85 -9.53
C PHE A 114 -19.06 -1.09 -9.16
N ASP A 115 -18.75 0.01 -9.85
CA ASP A 115 -17.56 0.84 -9.58
C ASP A 115 -17.54 1.32 -8.12
N GLY A 116 -18.71 1.76 -7.62
CA GLY A 116 -18.86 2.16 -6.23
C GLY A 116 -18.56 1.03 -5.24
N LEU A 117 -19.10 -0.16 -5.47
CA LEU A 117 -18.89 -1.33 -4.60
C LEU A 117 -17.46 -1.87 -4.66
N GLU A 118 -16.84 -1.88 -5.84
CA GLU A 118 -15.46 -2.28 -6.02
C GLU A 118 -14.52 -1.33 -5.26
N GLY A 119 -14.69 -0.01 -5.46
CA GLY A 119 -13.93 1.01 -4.74
C GLY A 119 -14.08 0.90 -3.23
N ILE A 120 -15.30 0.72 -2.73
CA ILE A 120 -15.57 0.54 -1.29
C ILE A 120 -14.92 -0.75 -0.77
N SER A 121 -15.03 -1.85 -1.49
CA SER A 121 -14.44 -3.14 -1.08
C SER A 121 -12.92 -3.05 -0.97
N ARG A 122 -12.27 -2.39 -1.95
CA ARG A 122 -10.84 -2.11 -1.96
C ARG A 122 -10.45 -1.20 -0.79
N ALA A 123 -11.09 -0.04 -0.69
CA ALA A 123 -10.75 0.96 0.34
C ALA A 123 -10.90 0.42 1.77
N ARG A 124 -11.96 -0.38 2.03
CA ARG A 124 -12.16 -1.02 3.34
C ARG A 124 -11.06 -2.02 3.65
N THR A 125 -10.68 -2.87 2.70
CA THR A 125 -9.62 -3.86 2.91
C THR A 125 -8.29 -3.17 3.23
N VAL A 126 -7.95 -2.13 2.47
CA VAL A 126 -6.73 -1.33 2.70
C VAL A 126 -6.77 -0.65 4.08
N HIS A 127 -7.90 -0.01 4.41
CA HIS A 127 -8.06 0.69 5.69
C HIS A 127 -7.92 -0.27 6.88
N ASP A 128 -8.61 -1.41 6.83
CA ASP A 128 -8.59 -2.36 7.95
C ASP A 128 -7.22 -3.02 8.13
N LEU A 129 -6.51 -3.32 7.03
CA LEU A 129 -5.13 -3.80 7.09
C LEU A 129 -4.19 -2.73 7.67
N ARG A 130 -4.28 -1.49 7.20
CA ARG A 130 -3.46 -0.39 7.73
C ARG A 130 -3.71 -0.16 9.22
N LEU A 131 -4.98 -0.15 9.63
CA LEU A 131 -5.35 0.00 11.03
C LEU A 131 -4.80 -1.13 11.91
N SER A 132 -4.91 -2.37 11.42
CA SER A 132 -4.38 -3.56 12.09
C SER A 132 -2.86 -3.49 12.24
N LEU A 133 -2.14 -3.21 11.14
CA LEU A 133 -0.68 -3.06 11.14
C LEU A 133 -0.23 -1.92 12.05
N THR A 134 -0.88 -0.76 11.98
CA THR A 134 -0.53 0.39 12.82
C THR A 134 -0.71 0.08 14.31
N LYS A 135 -1.81 -0.59 14.69
CA LYS A 135 -2.02 -1.04 16.08
C LYS A 135 -0.96 -2.02 16.53
N ALA A 136 -0.60 -2.98 15.65
CA ALA A 136 0.45 -3.96 15.96
C ALA A 136 1.83 -3.28 16.10
N LEU A 137 2.17 -2.33 15.21
CA LEU A 137 3.43 -1.57 15.27
C LEU A 137 3.55 -0.72 16.53
N ILE A 138 2.46 -0.08 16.97
CA ILE A 138 2.46 0.74 18.20
C ILE A 138 2.55 -0.13 19.45
N GLY A 139 1.90 -1.30 19.45
CA GLY A 139 1.85 -2.21 20.62
C GLY A 139 3.00 -3.22 20.71
N GLY A 140 3.77 -3.43 19.62
CA GLY A 140 4.82 -4.45 19.53
C GLY A 140 6.25 -3.91 19.65
N ASP A 141 7.21 -4.80 19.76
CA ASP A 141 8.64 -4.46 19.68
C ASP A 141 9.08 -4.34 18.21
N THR A 142 9.30 -3.10 17.77
CA THR A 142 9.63 -2.77 16.38
C THR A 142 11.10 -2.38 16.17
N ARG A 143 11.95 -2.46 17.20
CA ARG A 143 13.36 -2.00 17.16
C ARG A 143 14.20 -2.69 16.09
N HIS A 144 13.86 -3.93 15.74
CA HIS A 144 14.55 -4.74 14.74
C HIS A 144 14.06 -4.47 13.30
N LEU A 145 12.95 -3.72 13.13
CA LEU A 145 12.36 -3.44 11.83
C LEU A 145 13.01 -2.22 11.17
N LYS A 146 13.20 -2.30 9.86
CA LYS A 146 13.69 -1.17 9.07
C LYS A 146 12.55 -0.21 8.76
N PRO A 147 12.65 1.08 9.11
CA PRO A 147 11.55 2.04 8.90
C PRO A 147 11.05 2.11 7.45
N GLY A 148 11.96 2.03 6.47
CA GLY A 148 11.59 2.03 5.05
C GLY A 148 10.75 0.82 4.63
N ASP A 149 11.08 -0.38 5.11
CA ASP A 149 10.32 -1.60 4.83
C ASP A 149 8.92 -1.53 5.47
N VAL A 150 8.83 -1.03 6.71
CA VAL A 150 7.57 -0.81 7.42
C VAL A 150 6.67 0.16 6.65
N LEU A 151 7.21 1.30 6.22
CA LEU A 151 6.46 2.31 5.48
C LEU A 151 5.95 1.75 4.15
N ASN A 152 6.82 1.10 3.37
CA ASN A 152 6.46 0.52 2.09
C ASN A 152 5.37 -0.58 2.24
N THR A 153 5.51 -1.45 3.24
CA THR A 153 4.52 -2.51 3.49
C THR A 153 3.19 -1.95 3.96
N THR A 154 3.22 -0.93 4.82
CA THR A 154 1.99 -0.31 5.34
C THR A 154 1.25 0.49 4.27
N ASP A 155 1.94 1.11 3.33
CA ASP A 155 1.30 1.92 2.27
C ASP A 155 1.11 1.14 0.98
N GLU A 156 2.18 0.76 0.28
CA GLU A 156 2.08 0.20 -1.06
C GLU A 156 1.57 -1.24 -1.07
N ASP A 157 2.06 -2.10 -0.15
CA ASP A 157 1.63 -3.49 -0.12
C ASP A 157 0.17 -3.64 0.32
N THR A 158 -0.31 -2.86 1.27
CA THR A 158 -1.74 -2.89 1.64
C THR A 158 -2.63 -2.46 0.47
N ASN A 159 -2.22 -1.46 -0.33
CA ASN A 159 -2.92 -1.08 -1.56
C ASN A 159 -2.95 -2.22 -2.57
N ALA A 160 -1.81 -2.89 -2.81
CA ALA A 160 -1.73 -4.02 -3.72
C ALA A 160 -2.59 -5.22 -3.27
N VAL A 161 -2.72 -5.45 -1.96
CA VAL A 161 -3.67 -6.44 -1.41
C VAL A 161 -5.12 -6.04 -1.70
N GLY A 162 -5.46 -4.75 -1.58
CA GLY A 162 -6.80 -4.25 -1.94
C GLY A 162 -7.13 -4.44 -3.42
N GLU A 163 -6.16 -4.22 -4.31
CA GLU A 163 -6.28 -4.37 -5.77
C GLU A 163 -6.59 -5.81 -6.22
N ILE A 164 -6.27 -6.85 -5.42
CA ILE A 164 -6.62 -8.24 -5.76
C ILE A 164 -8.10 -8.41 -6.09
N LYS A 165 -8.97 -7.58 -5.53
CA LYS A 165 -10.42 -7.66 -5.73
C LYS A 165 -10.86 -7.31 -7.15
N GLU A 166 -10.05 -6.61 -7.92
CA GLU A 166 -10.28 -6.35 -9.34
C GLU A 166 -10.36 -7.64 -10.18
N VAL A 167 -9.85 -8.76 -9.62
CA VAL A 167 -10.03 -10.11 -10.20
C VAL A 167 -11.50 -10.48 -10.37
N PHE A 168 -12.40 -10.00 -9.51
CA PHE A 168 -13.84 -10.27 -9.62
C PHE A 168 -14.55 -9.34 -10.61
N GLY A 169 -14.00 -8.18 -10.93
CA GLY A 169 -14.56 -7.26 -11.89
C GLY A 169 -14.43 -7.79 -13.31
N PHE A 170 -13.32 -7.49 -13.92
CA PHE A 170 -13.09 -7.71 -15.33
C PHE A 170 -13.07 -9.20 -15.77
N PRO A 171 -12.34 -10.13 -15.10
CA PRO A 171 -12.31 -11.54 -15.52
C PRO A 171 -13.63 -12.27 -15.34
N ALA A 172 -14.38 -11.99 -14.29
CA ALA A 172 -15.69 -12.58 -14.07
C ALA A 172 -16.68 -12.11 -15.17
N GLY A 173 -16.70 -10.81 -15.44
CA GLY A 173 -17.53 -10.23 -16.51
C GLY A 173 -17.32 -10.89 -17.86
N MET A 174 -16.09 -11.27 -18.16
CA MET A 174 -15.75 -11.95 -19.40
C MET A 174 -16.32 -13.33 -19.55
N LEU A 175 -16.31 -14.11 -18.47
CA LEU A 175 -16.93 -15.44 -18.49
C LEU A 175 -18.43 -15.30 -18.74
N PHE A 176 -19.07 -14.30 -18.14
CA PHE A 176 -20.48 -13.99 -18.40
C PHE A 176 -20.72 -13.55 -19.84
N TYR A 177 -19.87 -12.67 -20.39
CA TYR A 177 -19.98 -12.23 -21.78
C TYR A 177 -19.81 -13.40 -22.74
N LEU A 178 -18.79 -14.24 -22.57
CA LEU A 178 -18.56 -15.41 -23.40
C LEU A 178 -19.72 -16.43 -23.28
N GLY A 179 -20.16 -16.71 -22.07
CA GLY A 179 -21.29 -17.63 -21.83
C GLY A 179 -22.58 -17.15 -22.52
N THR A 180 -22.90 -15.85 -22.38
CA THR A 180 -24.07 -15.26 -23.05
C THR A 180 -23.88 -15.23 -24.57
N THR A 181 -22.70 -14.91 -25.07
CA THR A 181 -22.37 -14.93 -26.50
C THR A 181 -22.58 -16.33 -27.09
N VAL A 182 -22.06 -17.37 -26.41
CA VAL A 182 -22.25 -18.77 -26.85
C VAL A 182 -23.76 -19.15 -26.80
N ALA A 183 -24.47 -18.78 -25.75
CA ALA A 183 -25.89 -19.04 -25.60
C ALA A 183 -26.74 -18.39 -26.72
N ILE A 184 -26.31 -17.23 -27.25
CA ILE A 184 -26.99 -16.55 -28.36
C ILE A 184 -26.59 -17.15 -29.71
N ILE A 185 -25.29 -17.42 -29.96
CA ILE A 185 -24.80 -17.86 -31.27
C ILE A 185 -25.11 -19.35 -31.54
N PHE A 186 -25.07 -20.22 -30.51
CA PHE A 186 -25.21 -21.66 -30.69
C PHE A 186 -26.56 -22.09 -31.27
N PRO A 187 -27.72 -21.50 -30.87
CA PRO A 187 -29.02 -21.78 -31.51
C PRO A 187 -29.10 -21.30 -32.97
N ILE A 188 -28.39 -20.22 -33.34
CA ILE A 188 -28.37 -19.68 -34.70
C ILE A 188 -27.55 -20.60 -35.61
N SER A 189 -26.30 -20.89 -35.20
CA SER A 189 -25.41 -21.79 -35.94
C SER A 189 -24.41 -22.45 -34.99
N PRO A 190 -24.56 -23.75 -34.69
CA PRO A 190 -23.60 -24.49 -33.85
C PRO A 190 -22.19 -24.48 -34.40
N ALA A 191 -22.02 -24.48 -35.73
CA ALA A 191 -20.71 -24.43 -36.37
C ALA A 191 -20.00 -23.12 -36.09
N VAL A 192 -20.67 -21.96 -36.22
CA VAL A 192 -20.14 -20.64 -35.90
C VAL A 192 -19.86 -20.54 -34.41
N GLY A 193 -20.76 -21.00 -33.55
CA GLY A 193 -20.53 -21.05 -32.09
C GLY A 193 -19.29 -21.84 -31.72
N GLY A 194 -19.09 -23.00 -32.34
CA GLY A 194 -17.88 -23.81 -32.17
C GLY A 194 -16.57 -23.08 -32.58
N VAL A 195 -16.59 -22.35 -33.70
CA VAL A 195 -15.44 -21.54 -34.17
C VAL A 195 -15.16 -20.40 -33.20
N VAL A 196 -16.18 -19.73 -32.67
CA VAL A 196 -16.00 -18.64 -31.67
C VAL A 196 -15.37 -19.19 -30.40
N VAL A 197 -15.85 -20.31 -29.86
CA VAL A 197 -15.29 -20.96 -28.66
C VAL A 197 -13.85 -21.42 -28.92
N ALA A 198 -13.57 -22.07 -30.06
CA ALA A 198 -12.22 -22.49 -30.43
C ALA A 198 -11.26 -21.30 -30.58
N GLY A 199 -11.72 -20.21 -31.20
CA GLY A 199 -10.98 -18.97 -31.34
C GLY A 199 -10.66 -18.31 -29.98
N ALA A 200 -11.64 -18.29 -29.09
CA ALA A 200 -11.47 -17.78 -27.72
C ALA A 200 -10.44 -18.61 -26.93
N LEU A 201 -10.51 -19.94 -27.02
CA LEU A 201 -9.54 -20.84 -26.40
C LEU A 201 -8.14 -20.66 -27.00
N ALA A 202 -8.03 -20.62 -28.33
CA ALA A 202 -6.75 -20.40 -29.02
C ALA A 202 -6.10 -19.08 -28.63
N THR A 203 -6.89 -18.01 -28.53
CA THR A 203 -6.42 -16.69 -28.07
C THR A 203 -5.95 -16.72 -26.62
N THR A 204 -6.66 -17.43 -25.75
CA THR A 204 -6.27 -17.61 -24.34
C THR A 204 -4.98 -18.40 -24.20
N VAL A 205 -4.82 -19.48 -24.96
CA VAL A 205 -3.57 -20.28 -25.01
C VAL A 205 -2.41 -19.44 -25.52
N ALA A 206 -2.61 -18.69 -26.62
CA ALA A 206 -1.61 -17.79 -27.16
C ALA A 206 -1.21 -16.71 -26.13
N ALA A 207 -2.16 -16.12 -25.41
CA ALA A 207 -1.90 -15.15 -24.36
C ALA A 207 -1.08 -15.77 -23.21
N ARG A 208 -1.38 -17.01 -22.81
CA ARG A 208 -0.65 -17.74 -21.78
C ARG A 208 0.81 -18.05 -22.19
N LEU A 209 1.00 -18.55 -23.40
CA LEU A 209 2.34 -18.88 -23.91
C LEU A 209 3.23 -17.66 -24.05
N THR A 210 2.62 -16.49 -24.30
CA THR A 210 3.33 -15.23 -24.49
C THR A 210 3.56 -14.47 -23.17
N ALA A 211 2.86 -14.78 -22.09
CA ALA A 211 2.98 -14.05 -20.82
C ALA A 211 4.36 -14.20 -20.17
N THR A 212 4.90 -15.42 -20.09
CA THR A 212 6.16 -15.72 -19.41
C THR A 212 7.38 -14.99 -20.01
N PRO A 213 7.64 -15.01 -21.33
CA PRO A 213 8.75 -14.26 -21.91
C PRO A 213 8.66 -12.75 -21.65
N LEU A 214 7.46 -12.19 -21.67
CA LEU A 214 7.24 -10.76 -21.43
C LEU A 214 7.54 -10.39 -19.97
N THR A 215 7.08 -11.20 -19.02
CA THR A 215 7.33 -10.95 -17.60
C THR A 215 8.82 -11.03 -17.26
N HIS A 216 9.56 -11.95 -17.86
CA HIS A 216 11.01 -12.03 -17.69
C HIS A 216 11.73 -10.81 -18.28
N ALA A 217 11.35 -10.37 -19.48
CA ALA A 217 11.95 -9.20 -20.11
C ALA A 217 11.64 -7.91 -19.29
N ALA A 218 10.41 -7.77 -18.79
CA ALA A 218 10.02 -6.65 -17.93
C ALA A 218 10.75 -6.67 -16.58
N ALA A 219 11.04 -7.86 -16.02
CA ALA A 219 11.84 -7.98 -14.80
C ALA A 219 13.29 -7.54 -15.03
N GLN A 220 13.92 -7.97 -16.13
CA GLN A 220 15.28 -7.56 -16.51
C GLN A 220 15.38 -6.03 -16.71
N ARG A 221 14.38 -5.43 -17.38
CA ARG A 221 14.33 -3.97 -17.51
C ARG A 221 14.28 -3.28 -16.16
N ARG A 222 13.38 -3.69 -15.25
CA ARG A 222 13.26 -3.10 -13.93
C ARG A 222 14.53 -3.23 -13.09
N GLU A 223 15.23 -4.34 -13.18
CA GLU A 223 16.51 -4.54 -12.52
C GLU A 223 17.57 -3.53 -13.03
N ALA A 224 17.68 -3.36 -14.34
CA ALA A 224 18.57 -2.37 -14.95
C ALA A 224 18.18 -0.92 -14.58
N GLU A 225 16.89 -0.58 -14.60
CA GLU A 225 16.37 0.73 -14.17
C GLU A 225 16.72 1.02 -12.71
N THR A 226 16.55 0.03 -11.81
CA THR A 226 16.89 0.16 -10.39
C THR A 226 18.37 0.38 -10.19
N ALA A 227 19.23 -0.36 -10.90
CA ALA A 227 20.68 -0.17 -10.84
C ALA A 227 21.10 1.23 -11.32
N SER A 228 20.49 1.72 -12.41
CA SER A 228 20.75 3.08 -12.91
C SER A 228 20.28 4.17 -11.94
N ALA A 229 19.09 4.01 -11.35
CA ALA A 229 18.55 4.96 -10.37
C ALA A 229 19.38 4.99 -9.08
N SER A 230 19.84 3.83 -8.59
CA SER A 230 20.74 3.74 -7.44
C SER A 230 22.05 4.48 -7.71
N LEU A 231 22.70 4.21 -8.86
CA LEU A 231 23.93 4.90 -9.24
C LEU A 231 23.74 6.41 -9.37
N ALA A 232 22.61 6.87 -9.95
CA ALA A 232 22.29 8.30 -10.03
C ALA A 232 22.18 8.96 -8.65
N THR A 233 21.52 8.26 -7.72
CA THR A 233 21.35 8.72 -6.35
C THR A 233 22.71 8.81 -5.62
N ASP A 234 23.54 7.78 -5.75
CA ASP A 234 24.89 7.73 -5.16
C ASP A 234 25.77 8.87 -5.70
N LEU A 235 25.74 9.11 -7.02
CA LEU A 235 26.49 10.20 -7.65
C LEU A 235 25.96 11.58 -7.24
N ALA A 236 24.67 11.74 -7.04
CA ALA A 236 24.08 12.99 -6.57
C ALA A 236 24.50 13.29 -5.12
N GLN A 237 24.39 12.30 -4.24
CA GLN A 237 24.81 12.40 -2.84
C GLN A 237 26.33 12.62 -2.71
N GLY A 238 27.12 11.88 -3.49
CA GLY A 238 28.58 11.98 -3.53
C GLY A 238 29.12 13.11 -4.41
N SER A 239 28.30 14.00 -4.96
CA SER A 239 28.71 14.98 -5.99
C SER A 239 29.87 15.89 -5.58
N ARG A 240 29.95 16.25 -4.30
CA ARG A 240 31.08 17.05 -3.77
C ARG A 240 32.40 16.27 -3.81
N VAL A 241 32.35 14.98 -3.48
CA VAL A 241 33.52 14.09 -3.50
C VAL A 241 33.95 13.84 -4.94
N VAL A 242 33.02 13.53 -5.84
CA VAL A 242 33.29 13.31 -7.27
C VAL A 242 33.97 14.54 -7.89
N LYS A 243 33.46 15.74 -7.61
CA LYS A 243 34.06 17.00 -8.08
C LYS A 243 35.43 17.28 -7.43
N GLY A 244 35.57 17.04 -6.13
CA GLY A 244 36.82 17.26 -5.38
C GLY A 244 37.96 16.34 -5.86
N LEU A 245 37.63 15.12 -6.29
CA LEU A 245 38.61 14.16 -6.83
C LEU A 245 38.86 14.33 -8.34
N GLY A 246 38.14 15.23 -9.04
CA GLY A 246 38.23 15.37 -10.50
C GLY A 246 37.70 14.16 -11.29
N ALA A 247 36.88 13.31 -10.66
CA ALA A 247 36.40 12.05 -11.22
C ALA A 247 35.06 12.17 -12.00
N VAL A 248 34.74 13.38 -12.49
CA VAL A 248 33.47 13.66 -13.16
C VAL A 248 33.30 12.84 -14.44
N ASP A 249 34.34 12.82 -15.30
CA ASP A 249 34.26 12.13 -16.61
C ASP A 249 34.13 10.61 -16.44
N GLU A 250 34.87 10.02 -15.48
CA GLU A 250 34.75 8.57 -15.18
C GLU A 250 33.39 8.22 -14.63
N SER A 251 32.85 9.05 -13.71
CA SER A 251 31.53 8.88 -13.15
C SER A 251 30.43 8.98 -14.22
N LEU A 252 30.56 9.94 -15.13
CA LEU A 252 29.66 10.10 -16.26
C LEU A 252 29.75 8.89 -17.21
N GLY A 253 30.96 8.43 -17.53
CA GLY A 253 31.17 7.24 -18.35
C GLY A 253 30.58 5.96 -17.73
N ARG A 254 30.67 5.82 -16.39
CA ARG A 254 30.02 4.72 -15.68
C ARG A 254 28.49 4.81 -15.77
N PHE A 255 27.92 5.99 -15.55
CA PHE A 255 26.48 6.22 -15.65
C PHE A 255 25.96 5.97 -17.07
N GLN A 256 26.68 6.42 -18.11
CA GLN A 256 26.32 6.15 -19.51
C GLN A 256 26.31 4.65 -19.83
N ARG A 257 27.27 3.87 -19.31
CA ARG A 257 27.29 2.40 -19.50
C ARG A 257 26.05 1.74 -18.87
N THR A 258 25.73 2.11 -17.63
CA THR A 258 24.55 1.57 -16.93
C THR A 258 23.24 1.99 -17.64
N THR A 259 23.15 3.22 -18.14
CA THR A 259 21.99 3.67 -18.93
C THR A 259 21.87 2.93 -20.28
N ALA A 260 22.99 2.60 -20.93
CA ALA A 260 22.98 1.77 -22.15
C ALA A 260 22.46 0.34 -21.89
N GLU A 261 22.71 -0.21 -20.70
CA GLU A 261 22.11 -1.49 -20.27
C GLU A 261 20.59 -1.38 -20.14
N VAL A 262 20.08 -0.26 -19.56
CA VAL A 262 18.64 0.03 -19.48
C VAL A 262 18.03 0.09 -20.90
N ASP A 263 18.67 0.83 -21.81
CA ASP A 263 18.20 0.97 -23.19
C ASP A 263 18.14 -0.39 -23.91
N SER A 264 19.18 -1.23 -23.72
CA SER A 264 19.22 -2.57 -24.30
C SER A 264 18.11 -3.48 -23.78
N ALA A 265 17.84 -3.44 -22.47
CA ALA A 265 16.77 -4.20 -21.82
C ALA A 265 15.38 -3.70 -22.26
N LEU A 266 15.19 -2.39 -22.39
CA LEU A 266 13.97 -1.76 -22.88
C LEU A 266 13.69 -2.14 -24.35
N LEU A 267 14.70 -2.10 -25.21
CA LEU A 267 14.57 -2.52 -26.61
C LEU A 267 14.24 -4.01 -26.72
N LYS A 268 14.82 -4.86 -25.88
CA LYS A 268 14.51 -6.29 -25.82
C LYS A 268 13.05 -6.52 -25.43
N GLU A 269 12.59 -5.87 -24.35
CA GLU A 269 11.19 -5.94 -23.92
C GLU A 269 10.25 -5.43 -25.01
N ALA A 270 10.56 -4.28 -25.62
CA ALA A 270 9.75 -3.69 -26.69
C ALA A 270 9.61 -4.61 -27.89
N ARG A 271 10.69 -5.28 -28.32
CA ARG A 271 10.65 -6.27 -29.43
C ARG A 271 9.76 -7.46 -29.09
N ILE A 272 9.91 -8.02 -27.87
CA ILE A 272 9.08 -9.13 -27.40
C ILE A 272 7.62 -8.68 -27.33
N SER A 273 7.34 -7.51 -26.76
CA SER A 273 6.00 -6.94 -26.64
C SER A 273 5.36 -6.70 -28.01
N ALA A 274 6.10 -6.14 -28.97
CA ALA A 274 5.61 -5.90 -30.32
C ALA A 274 5.24 -7.21 -31.05
N TRP A 275 6.13 -8.22 -30.99
CA TRP A 275 5.87 -9.52 -31.58
C TRP A 275 4.65 -10.21 -30.96
N MET A 276 4.52 -10.13 -29.65
CA MET A 276 3.37 -10.69 -28.93
C MET A 276 2.07 -9.94 -29.24
N SER A 277 2.14 -8.61 -29.36
CA SER A 277 1.00 -7.80 -29.74
C SER A 277 0.51 -8.15 -31.15
N LEU A 278 1.42 -8.46 -32.06
CA LEU A 278 1.06 -8.94 -33.40
C LEU A 278 0.16 -10.18 -33.31
N TRP A 279 0.59 -11.22 -32.62
CA TRP A 279 -0.19 -12.46 -32.48
C TRP A 279 -1.49 -12.28 -31.73
N ARG A 280 -1.47 -11.49 -30.64
CA ARG A 280 -2.67 -11.20 -29.84
C ARG A 280 -3.74 -10.41 -30.59
N GLN A 281 -3.36 -9.67 -31.65
CA GLN A 281 -4.30 -8.92 -32.50
C GLN A 281 -4.67 -9.67 -33.77
N THR A 282 -3.70 -10.32 -34.41
CA THR A 282 -3.94 -10.99 -35.71
C THR A 282 -4.76 -12.27 -35.55
N LEU A 283 -4.53 -13.06 -34.49
CA LEU A 283 -5.27 -14.31 -34.30
C LEU A 283 -6.78 -14.09 -34.11
N PRO A 284 -7.25 -13.21 -33.19
CA PRO A 284 -8.67 -12.89 -33.09
C PRO A 284 -9.24 -12.25 -34.36
N ALA A 285 -8.46 -11.43 -35.05
CA ALA A 285 -8.89 -10.80 -36.30
C ALA A 285 -9.08 -11.84 -37.43
N ALA A 286 -8.16 -12.80 -37.55
CA ALA A 286 -8.26 -13.87 -38.53
C ALA A 286 -9.46 -14.79 -38.28
N VAL A 287 -9.70 -15.17 -37.01
CA VAL A 287 -10.89 -15.96 -36.64
C VAL A 287 -12.15 -15.14 -36.85
N GLY A 288 -12.16 -13.85 -36.50
CA GLY A 288 -13.26 -12.93 -36.75
C GLY A 288 -13.60 -12.80 -38.24
N ALA A 289 -12.56 -12.69 -39.10
CA ALA A 289 -12.73 -12.67 -40.55
C ALA A 289 -13.32 -14.00 -41.09
N ALA A 290 -12.88 -15.13 -40.54
CA ALA A 290 -13.43 -16.44 -40.90
C ALA A 290 -14.89 -16.58 -40.48
N VAL A 291 -15.25 -16.15 -39.25
CA VAL A 291 -16.63 -16.11 -38.76
C VAL A 291 -17.47 -15.20 -39.66
N PHE A 292 -17.00 -14.00 -39.97
CA PHE A 292 -17.69 -13.04 -40.84
C PHE A 292 -17.93 -13.64 -42.25
N GLY A 293 -16.88 -14.19 -42.88
CA GLY A 293 -16.95 -14.78 -44.21
C GLY A 293 -17.90 -16.00 -44.27
N TYR A 294 -17.80 -16.88 -43.27
CA TYR A 294 -18.67 -18.08 -43.21
C TYR A 294 -20.11 -17.71 -42.91
N SER A 295 -20.37 -16.80 -41.98
CA SER A 295 -21.72 -16.32 -41.69
C SER A 295 -22.35 -15.60 -42.90
N GLY A 296 -21.57 -14.76 -43.60
CA GLY A 296 -21.99 -14.10 -44.82
C GLY A 296 -22.34 -15.10 -45.95
N TRP A 297 -21.54 -16.16 -46.07
CA TRP A 297 -21.84 -17.22 -47.01
C TRP A 297 -23.14 -17.94 -46.69
N LEU A 298 -23.45 -18.20 -45.40
CA LEU A 298 -24.72 -18.79 -44.96
C LEU A 298 -25.92 -17.86 -45.27
N VAL A 299 -25.77 -16.56 -45.17
CA VAL A 299 -26.81 -15.58 -45.57
C VAL A 299 -27.08 -15.68 -47.09
N LEU A 300 -26.02 -15.73 -47.92
CA LEU A 300 -26.15 -15.86 -49.38
C LEU A 300 -26.84 -17.18 -49.78
N GLN A 301 -26.71 -18.23 -48.99
CA GLN A 301 -27.40 -19.52 -49.17
C GLN A 301 -28.85 -19.50 -48.65
N GLY A 302 -29.31 -18.43 -48.01
CA GLY A 302 -30.61 -18.35 -47.37
C GLY A 302 -30.73 -19.21 -46.10
N ALA A 303 -29.61 -19.69 -45.56
CA ALA A 303 -29.57 -20.53 -44.34
C ALA A 303 -29.50 -19.72 -43.05
N MET A 304 -29.33 -18.39 -43.14
CA MET A 304 -29.22 -17.46 -42.02
C MET A 304 -29.87 -16.13 -42.37
N SER A 305 -30.51 -15.45 -41.40
CA SER A 305 -31.05 -14.12 -41.60
C SER A 305 -29.94 -13.05 -41.64
N VAL A 306 -30.23 -11.88 -42.18
CA VAL A 306 -29.31 -10.72 -42.15
C VAL A 306 -29.09 -10.25 -40.72
N GLY A 307 -30.12 -10.27 -39.88
CA GLY A 307 -30.03 -9.90 -38.48
C GLY A 307 -29.17 -10.87 -37.65
N ASP A 308 -29.28 -12.17 -37.91
CA ASP A 308 -28.40 -13.18 -37.27
C ASP A 308 -26.94 -12.96 -37.64
N PHE A 309 -26.65 -12.62 -38.91
CA PHE A 309 -25.32 -12.27 -39.37
C PHE A 309 -24.77 -11.04 -38.65
N VAL A 310 -25.58 -9.98 -38.49
CA VAL A 310 -25.21 -8.78 -37.72
C VAL A 310 -24.96 -9.14 -36.27
N THR A 311 -25.83 -9.92 -35.63
CA THR A 311 -25.69 -10.42 -34.26
C THR A 311 -24.35 -11.14 -34.07
N ILE A 312 -24.05 -12.12 -34.92
CA ILE A 312 -22.80 -12.91 -34.85
C ILE A 312 -21.59 -12.00 -35.02
N THR A 313 -21.62 -11.07 -35.98
CA THR A 313 -20.51 -10.16 -36.27
C THR A 313 -20.22 -9.26 -35.09
N LEU A 314 -21.26 -8.72 -34.44
CA LEU A 314 -21.09 -7.86 -33.26
C LEU A 314 -20.57 -8.61 -32.03
N LEU A 315 -21.00 -9.88 -31.84
CA LEU A 315 -20.63 -10.69 -30.68
C LEU A 315 -19.25 -11.36 -30.81
N ALA A 316 -18.90 -11.82 -32.00
CA ALA A 316 -17.72 -12.67 -32.18
C ALA A 316 -16.41 -11.94 -31.86
N ARG A 317 -16.23 -10.70 -32.33
CA ARG A 317 -14.98 -9.95 -32.16
C ARG A 317 -14.66 -9.62 -30.68
N PRO A 318 -15.58 -9.05 -29.88
CA PRO A 318 -15.32 -8.85 -28.46
C PRO A 318 -15.05 -10.15 -27.71
N ALA A 319 -15.83 -11.22 -27.97
CA ALA A 319 -15.66 -12.52 -27.31
C ALA A 319 -14.24 -13.08 -27.43
N MET A 320 -13.57 -12.84 -28.55
CA MET A 320 -12.21 -13.34 -28.78
C MET A 320 -11.12 -12.42 -28.23
N THR A 321 -11.29 -11.09 -28.33
CA THR A 321 -10.26 -10.14 -27.92
C THR A 321 -10.20 -9.95 -26.42
N ILE A 322 -11.34 -10.02 -25.78
CA ILE A 322 -11.51 -9.79 -24.35
C ILE A 322 -10.70 -10.81 -23.53
N LEU A 323 -10.79 -12.11 -23.82
CA LEU A 323 -10.09 -13.17 -23.07
C LEU A 323 -8.56 -13.03 -23.09
N GLY A 324 -7.99 -12.68 -24.25
CA GLY A 324 -6.53 -12.52 -24.38
C GLY A 324 -5.96 -11.35 -23.57
N ARG A 325 -6.71 -10.24 -23.47
CA ARG A 325 -6.28 -9.05 -22.72
C ARG A 325 -6.34 -9.26 -21.21
N SER A 326 -7.35 -9.95 -20.72
CA SER A 326 -7.65 -10.12 -19.31
C SER A 326 -6.75 -11.11 -18.62
N TYR A 327 -6.30 -12.12 -19.34
CA TYR A 327 -5.42 -13.12 -18.76
C TYR A 327 -4.10 -12.49 -18.24
N GLY A 328 -3.50 -11.59 -19.00
CA GLY A 328 -2.30 -10.87 -18.58
C GLY A 328 -2.52 -9.97 -17.37
N TYR A 329 -3.64 -9.24 -17.37
CA TYR A 329 -4.02 -8.37 -16.27
C TYR A 329 -4.32 -9.18 -14.99
N LEU A 330 -5.06 -10.27 -15.11
CA LEU A 330 -5.37 -11.17 -14.01
C LEU A 330 -4.09 -11.70 -13.33
N ILE A 331 -3.12 -12.19 -14.14
CA ILE A 331 -1.84 -12.68 -13.61
C ILE A 331 -1.08 -11.55 -12.93
N PHE A 332 -1.06 -10.36 -13.52
CA PHE A 332 -0.36 -9.20 -12.95
C PHE A 332 -0.94 -8.82 -11.58
N VAL A 333 -2.25 -8.61 -11.50
CA VAL A 333 -2.94 -8.23 -10.24
C VAL A 333 -2.78 -9.32 -9.18
N TRP A 334 -2.98 -10.59 -9.59
CA TRP A 334 -2.83 -11.72 -8.68
C TRP A 334 -1.40 -11.87 -8.14
N SER A 335 -0.39 -11.81 -9.01
CA SER A 335 1.01 -11.99 -8.60
C SER A 335 1.50 -10.86 -7.69
N ARG A 336 1.13 -9.61 -8.04
CA ARG A 336 1.45 -8.42 -7.23
C ARG A 336 0.79 -8.51 -5.85
N GLY A 337 -0.49 -8.81 -5.81
CA GLY A 337 -1.24 -8.93 -4.57
C GLY A 337 -0.83 -10.13 -3.71
N ALA A 338 -0.44 -11.25 -4.33
CA ALA A 338 0.07 -12.42 -3.60
C ALA A 338 1.42 -12.12 -2.93
N ALA A 339 2.34 -11.46 -3.65
CA ALA A 339 3.61 -11.02 -3.10
C ALA A 339 3.43 -10.00 -1.98
N ALA A 340 2.53 -9.02 -2.17
CA ALA A 340 2.20 -8.04 -1.15
C ALA A 340 1.56 -8.68 0.10
N THR A 341 0.62 -9.61 -0.08
CA THR A 341 0.02 -10.37 1.05
C THR A 341 1.07 -11.12 1.85
N GLN A 342 2.09 -11.67 1.16
CA GLN A 342 3.18 -12.36 1.84
C GLN A 342 4.03 -11.40 2.66
N ARG A 343 4.42 -10.23 2.11
CA ARG A 343 5.20 -9.22 2.85
C ARG A 343 4.45 -8.64 4.05
N VAL A 344 3.16 -8.36 3.90
CA VAL A 344 2.30 -7.93 5.02
C VAL A 344 2.30 -9.00 6.13
N ARG A 345 2.14 -10.28 5.77
CA ARG A 345 2.18 -11.38 6.74
C ARG A 345 3.55 -11.54 7.39
N GLU A 346 4.63 -11.37 6.65
CA GLU A 346 6.00 -11.42 7.17
C GLU A 346 6.24 -10.28 8.17
N LEU A 347 5.72 -9.07 7.89
CA LEU A 347 5.77 -7.95 8.81
C LEU A 347 4.93 -8.22 10.07
N GLU A 348 3.69 -8.71 9.94
CA GLU A 348 2.86 -9.11 11.09
C GLU A 348 3.58 -10.16 11.95
N HIS A 349 4.19 -11.16 11.30
CA HIS A 349 4.93 -12.20 12.00
C HIS A 349 6.18 -11.65 12.71
N ALA A 350 6.91 -10.73 12.08
CA ALA A 350 8.08 -10.11 12.69
C ALA A 350 7.71 -9.24 13.90
N ILE A 351 6.54 -8.60 13.88
CA ILE A 351 6.02 -7.83 15.03
C ILE A 351 5.61 -8.77 16.18
N ASP A 352 4.88 -9.87 15.85
CA ASP A 352 4.38 -10.83 16.85
C ASP A 352 5.52 -11.69 17.45
N HIS A 353 6.61 -11.90 16.71
CA HIS A 353 7.75 -12.73 17.09
C HIS A 353 9.05 -11.95 16.88
N PRO A 354 9.33 -10.95 17.71
CA PRO A 354 10.60 -10.24 17.63
C PRO A 354 11.75 -11.25 17.80
N PRO A 355 12.83 -11.13 17.01
CA PRO A 355 13.97 -12.02 17.17
C PRO A 355 14.46 -11.91 18.62
N GLU A 356 14.60 -13.04 19.27
CA GLU A 356 15.31 -13.07 20.55
C GLU A 356 16.74 -12.64 20.26
N PHE A 357 17.04 -11.36 20.49
CA PHE A 357 18.44 -10.92 20.50
C PHE A 357 19.14 -11.77 21.56
N GLY A 358 20.07 -12.59 21.08
CA GLY A 358 20.74 -13.65 21.83
C GLY A 358 21.32 -13.19 23.17
N ALA A 359 20.44 -13.11 24.16
CA ALA A 359 20.87 -13.23 25.55
C ALA A 359 20.90 -14.71 25.85
N GLU A 360 22.09 -15.25 26.13
CA GLU A 360 22.18 -16.60 26.68
C GLU A 360 21.19 -16.74 27.85
N PRO A 361 20.42 -17.81 27.92
CA PRO A 361 19.45 -18.03 29.01
C PRO A 361 20.02 -17.84 30.40
N SER A 362 21.33 -18.03 30.56
CA SER A 362 22.07 -17.87 31.81
C SER A 362 22.15 -16.44 32.34
N MET A 363 22.03 -15.41 31.49
CA MET A 363 21.99 -14.01 31.96
C MET A 363 20.57 -13.54 32.36
N ARG A 364 19.51 -14.07 31.75
CA ARG A 364 18.13 -13.73 32.14
C ARG A 364 17.72 -14.23 33.53
N GLU A 365 18.19 -15.42 33.95
CA GLU A 365 17.86 -15.98 35.27
C GLU A 365 18.67 -15.31 36.40
N GLY A 366 19.88 -14.81 36.16
CA GLY A 366 20.72 -14.17 37.17
C GLY A 366 20.37 -12.73 37.51
N VAL A 367 19.71 -12.00 36.58
CA VAL A 367 19.34 -10.57 36.77
C VAL A 367 17.90 -10.43 37.27
N SER A 368 17.11 -11.51 37.20
CA SER A 368 15.66 -11.45 37.18
C SER A 368 14.94 -11.04 38.46
N ASN A 369 15.43 -11.06 39.65
CA ASN A 369 14.58 -10.60 40.78
C ASN A 369 15.32 -10.05 42.00
N ALA A 370 16.62 -10.27 42.17
CA ALA A 370 17.30 -9.86 43.38
C ALA A 370 17.96 -8.45 43.28
N ARG A 371 18.42 -8.03 42.08
CA ARG A 371 19.11 -6.74 41.90
C ARG A 371 18.22 -5.57 41.50
N ALA A 372 17.11 -5.80 40.79
CA ALA A 372 16.17 -4.73 40.44
C ALA A 372 15.51 -4.07 41.66
N THR A 373 15.41 -4.80 42.76
CA THR A 373 14.85 -4.29 44.03
C THR A 373 15.88 -3.55 44.90
N GLU A 374 17.18 -3.68 44.59
CA GLU A 374 18.30 -3.04 45.32
C GLU A 374 18.96 -1.87 44.59
N LEU A 375 18.47 -1.46 43.41
CA LEU A 375 19.01 -0.27 42.75
C LEU A 375 18.80 0.97 43.65
N ALA A 376 19.89 1.46 44.16
CA ALA A 376 19.91 2.63 45.02
C ALA A 376 19.26 3.83 44.29
N ARG A 377 18.49 4.62 45.02
CA ARG A 377 18.05 5.94 44.55
C ARG A 377 19.27 6.77 44.22
N GLY A 378 19.16 7.55 43.16
CA GLY A 378 20.29 8.38 42.67
C GLY A 378 20.65 8.05 41.22
N LEU A 379 21.84 8.49 40.81
CA LEU A 379 22.35 8.36 39.46
C LEU A 379 23.38 7.23 39.38
N THR A 380 23.08 6.21 38.60
CA THR A 380 24.04 5.14 38.23
C THR A 380 24.47 5.31 36.78
N VAL A 381 25.76 5.33 36.52
CA VAL A 381 26.31 5.34 35.15
C VAL A 381 26.80 3.94 34.80
N LEU A 382 26.32 3.41 33.67
CA LEU A 382 26.85 2.21 33.04
C LEU A 382 27.87 2.67 31.97
N SER A 383 29.17 2.47 32.23
CA SER A 383 30.26 2.94 31.37
C SER A 383 30.74 1.82 30.45
N PRO A 384 30.29 1.74 29.17
CA PRO A 384 30.73 0.71 28.24
C PRO A 384 32.18 1.00 27.77
N ARG A 385 33.03 -0.03 27.82
CA ARG A 385 34.42 0.03 27.35
C ARG A 385 34.63 -0.61 25.98
N SER A 386 33.63 -1.31 25.47
CA SER A 386 33.63 -2.00 24.18
C SER A 386 32.23 -2.01 23.53
N ALA A 387 32.14 -2.39 22.25
CA ALA A 387 30.86 -2.55 21.58
C ALA A 387 29.99 -3.64 22.23
N ASP A 388 30.61 -4.74 22.66
CA ASP A 388 29.90 -5.83 23.38
C ASP A 388 29.46 -5.36 24.76
N GLY A 389 30.29 -4.55 25.45
CA GLY A 389 29.94 -3.90 26.72
C GLY A 389 28.76 -2.94 26.58
N LEU A 390 28.68 -2.18 25.48
CA LEU A 390 27.53 -1.31 25.20
C LEU A 390 26.24 -2.14 25.08
N LEU A 391 26.27 -3.23 24.32
CA LEU A 391 25.13 -4.11 24.16
C LEU A 391 24.70 -4.73 25.51
N ALA A 392 25.67 -5.17 26.32
CA ALA A 392 25.39 -5.73 27.65
C ALA A 392 24.78 -4.69 28.59
N ALA A 393 25.30 -3.45 28.59
CA ALA A 393 24.75 -2.34 29.39
C ALA A 393 23.32 -1.99 28.97
N GLN A 394 23.04 -1.95 27.66
CA GLN A 394 21.69 -1.70 27.13
C GLN A 394 20.71 -2.80 27.53
N GLN A 395 21.09 -4.07 27.42
CA GLN A 395 20.27 -5.21 27.84
C GLN A 395 19.99 -5.20 29.34
N TYR A 396 21.01 -4.90 30.15
CA TYR A 396 20.87 -4.77 31.60
C TYR A 396 19.91 -3.63 31.98
N ALA A 397 20.08 -2.45 31.41
CA ALA A 397 19.24 -1.28 31.66
C ALA A 397 17.80 -1.51 31.19
N GLN A 398 17.61 -2.20 30.05
CA GLN A 398 16.28 -2.57 29.54
C GLN A 398 15.57 -3.54 30.50
N ALA A 399 16.28 -4.56 30.99
CA ALA A 399 15.69 -5.49 31.95
C ALA A 399 15.21 -4.81 33.24
N ILE A 400 15.94 -3.78 33.69
CA ILE A 400 15.54 -2.96 34.84
C ILE A 400 14.28 -2.14 34.49
N ALA A 401 14.25 -1.49 33.34
CA ALA A 401 13.07 -0.74 32.90
C ALA A 401 11.85 -1.63 32.80
N ASP A 402 11.97 -2.82 32.22
CA ASP A 402 10.87 -3.80 32.07
C ASP A 402 10.38 -4.36 33.41
N SER A 403 11.19 -4.33 34.46
CA SER A 403 10.80 -4.79 35.79
C SER A 403 9.99 -3.77 36.61
N SER A 404 9.94 -2.52 36.17
CA SER A 404 9.24 -1.43 36.86
C SER A 404 7.99 -0.99 36.10
N VAL A 405 6.89 -0.81 36.83
CA VAL A 405 5.62 -0.32 36.26
C VAL A 405 5.69 1.15 35.84
N ASP A 406 6.53 1.95 36.53
CA ASP A 406 6.75 3.38 36.25
C ASP A 406 8.19 3.62 35.81
N ALA A 407 8.51 3.13 34.60
CA ALA A 407 9.82 3.28 34.00
C ALA A 407 9.73 3.94 32.61
N ILE A 408 10.73 4.76 32.29
CA ILE A 408 10.93 5.29 30.93
C ILE A 408 12.35 4.92 30.47
N TYR A 409 12.44 4.31 29.28
CA TYR A 409 13.70 4.11 28.55
C TYR A 409 13.79 5.11 27.40
N SER A 410 14.77 6.02 27.44
CA SER A 410 15.06 6.96 26.34
C SER A 410 16.24 6.44 25.51
N PRO A 411 16.01 6.00 24.27
CA PRO A 411 17.03 5.38 23.43
C PRO A 411 18.04 6.39 22.89
N HIS A 412 19.21 5.91 22.44
CA HIS A 412 20.30 6.72 21.85
C HIS A 412 19.84 7.63 20.68
N ALA A 413 18.95 7.15 19.83
CA ALA A 413 18.38 7.93 18.71
C ALA A 413 16.90 8.26 18.99
N PRO A 414 16.62 9.25 19.81
CA PRO A 414 15.26 9.56 20.20
C PRO A 414 14.49 10.21 19.06
N GLY A 415 13.27 9.74 18.80
CA GLY A 415 12.35 10.35 17.87
C GLY A 415 11.85 11.70 18.39
N VAL A 416 11.90 12.73 17.52
CA VAL A 416 11.20 13.99 17.70
C VAL A 416 10.11 14.07 16.65
N PHE A 417 8.90 14.45 17.05
CA PHE A 417 7.70 14.40 16.20
C PHE A 417 7.40 15.78 15.63
N GLU A 418 6.80 15.80 14.46
CA GLU A 418 6.22 17.01 13.90
C GLU A 418 5.12 17.56 14.82
N GLY A 419 5.14 18.89 15.09
CA GLY A 419 4.20 19.55 15.99
C GLY A 419 4.85 20.60 16.87
N SER A 420 4.16 21.05 17.92
CA SER A 420 4.71 22.03 18.85
C SER A 420 5.75 21.44 19.79
N LEU A 421 6.57 22.30 20.41
CA LEU A 421 7.48 21.88 21.49
C LEU A 421 6.69 21.29 22.65
N PHE A 422 5.54 21.88 22.98
CA PHE A 422 4.65 21.37 24.03
C PHE A 422 4.21 19.93 23.74
N ASP A 423 3.70 19.64 22.53
CA ASP A 423 3.25 18.30 22.15
C ASP A 423 4.37 17.27 22.22
N ASN A 424 5.58 17.69 21.85
CA ASN A 424 6.78 16.85 21.94
C ASN A 424 7.17 16.51 23.37
N ILE A 425 6.99 17.42 24.34
CA ILE A 425 7.34 17.18 25.75
C ILE A 425 6.18 16.48 26.50
N ASP A 426 4.95 16.95 26.33
CA ASP A 426 3.79 16.37 26.99
C ASP A 426 3.47 14.96 26.49
N ALA A 427 3.58 14.74 25.18
CA ALA A 427 3.30 13.46 24.53
C ALA A 427 1.93 12.86 24.92
N GLY A 428 0.92 13.71 25.14
CA GLY A 428 -0.44 13.31 25.51
C GLY A 428 -0.62 12.85 26.97
N ARG A 429 0.38 13.10 27.84
CA ARG A 429 0.35 12.68 29.26
C ARG A 429 -0.40 13.65 30.18
N GLY A 430 -0.72 14.86 29.69
CA GLY A 430 -1.41 15.89 30.49
C GLY A 430 -0.55 16.45 31.60
N LEU A 431 0.73 16.66 31.34
CA LEU A 431 1.71 17.16 32.31
C LEU A 431 1.43 18.63 32.69
N THR A 432 1.79 18.99 33.93
CA THR A 432 1.70 20.38 34.36
C THR A 432 2.74 21.27 33.68
N ALA A 433 2.40 22.55 33.45
CA ALA A 433 3.35 23.50 32.87
C ALA A 433 4.66 23.60 33.69
N CYS A 434 4.55 23.53 35.03
CA CYS A 434 5.71 23.55 35.91
C CYS A 434 6.66 22.35 35.70
N ALA A 435 6.11 21.14 35.47
CA ALA A 435 6.89 19.94 35.20
C ALA A 435 7.61 20.03 33.84
N ILE A 436 6.92 20.58 32.85
CA ILE A 436 7.47 20.81 31.51
C ILE A 436 8.58 21.85 31.56
N ASP A 437 8.37 22.97 32.22
CA ASP A 437 9.36 24.04 32.36
C ASP A 437 10.61 23.54 33.10
N ALA A 438 10.43 22.85 34.22
CA ALA A 438 11.57 22.27 34.97
C ALA A 438 12.39 21.28 34.09
N ALA A 439 11.74 20.46 33.30
CA ALA A 439 12.41 19.52 32.40
C ALA A 439 13.17 20.24 31.26
N LEU A 440 12.59 21.31 30.70
CA LEU A 440 13.21 22.12 29.67
C LEU A 440 14.45 22.87 30.20
N ASP A 441 14.37 23.39 31.45
CA ASP A 441 15.48 24.06 32.10
C ASP A 441 16.64 23.08 32.35
N VAL A 442 16.38 21.90 32.89
CA VAL A 442 17.36 20.84 33.13
C VAL A 442 18.01 20.38 31.82
N ALA A 443 17.22 20.24 30.75
CA ALA A 443 17.72 19.87 29.44
C ALA A 443 18.38 21.05 28.67
N CYS A 444 18.47 22.24 29.28
CA CYS A 444 19.07 23.46 28.69
C CYS A 444 18.43 23.83 27.33
N CYS A 445 17.09 23.81 27.23
CA CYS A 445 16.34 24.00 25.97
C CYS A 445 16.03 25.47 25.62
N GLU A 446 16.62 26.47 26.28
CA GLU A 446 16.28 27.90 26.06
C GLU A 446 16.57 28.37 24.63
N ASP A 447 17.69 27.96 24.04
CA ASP A 447 18.01 28.24 22.63
C ASP A 447 17.01 27.64 21.64
N ILE A 448 16.39 26.49 21.99
CA ILE A 448 15.36 25.85 21.20
C ILE A 448 14.06 26.66 21.29
N ILE A 449 13.70 27.09 22.50
CA ILE A 449 12.52 27.96 22.74
C ILE A 449 12.66 29.25 21.93
N VAL A 450 13.82 29.90 21.98
CA VAL A 450 14.08 31.11 21.19
C VAL A 450 14.02 30.85 19.70
N ARG A 451 14.58 29.73 19.23
CA ARG A 451 14.57 29.34 17.80
C ARG A 451 13.17 29.11 17.28
N LEU A 452 12.26 28.59 18.10
CA LEU A 452 10.88 28.31 17.73
C LEU A 452 9.93 29.52 17.89
N GLY A 453 10.46 30.69 18.20
CA GLY A 453 9.70 31.95 18.27
C GLY A 453 9.65 32.61 19.65
N GLY A 454 10.31 32.03 20.65
CA GLY A 454 10.32 32.54 22.01
C GLY A 454 9.05 32.22 22.79
N ARG A 455 9.08 32.42 24.12
CA ARG A 455 7.88 32.26 24.96
C ARG A 455 6.85 33.33 24.63
N GLN A 456 5.59 32.95 24.68
CA GLN A 456 4.48 33.87 24.49
C GLN A 456 4.38 34.88 25.66
N PRO A 457 3.68 36.02 25.46
CA PRO A 457 3.53 37.03 26.52
C PRO A 457 2.85 36.52 27.82
N ASP A 458 2.08 35.44 27.72
CA ASP A 458 1.43 34.76 28.84
C ASP A 458 2.30 33.65 29.48
N GLY A 459 3.56 33.52 29.04
CA GLY A 459 4.54 32.53 29.54
C GLY A 459 4.44 31.16 28.89
N ARG A 460 3.49 30.91 27.98
CA ARG A 460 3.38 29.63 27.26
C ARG A 460 4.58 29.41 26.34
N LEU A 461 4.82 28.13 26.01
CA LEU A 461 5.82 27.73 25.02
C LEU A 461 5.46 28.25 23.62
N PRO A 462 6.46 28.39 22.73
CA PRO A 462 6.21 28.88 21.37
C PRO A 462 5.33 27.93 20.58
N ASP A 463 4.48 28.53 19.71
CA ASP A 463 3.67 27.78 18.73
C ASP A 463 4.45 27.41 17.46
N GLY A 464 5.71 27.83 17.33
CA GLY A 464 6.55 27.51 16.20
C GLY A 464 6.72 25.99 16.05
N PRO A 465 6.41 25.43 14.87
CA PRO A 465 6.39 23.97 14.69
C PRO A 465 7.81 23.40 14.64
N ILE A 466 7.99 22.26 15.28
CA ILE A 466 9.08 21.33 14.99
C ILE A 466 8.67 20.60 13.70
N GLY A 467 9.55 20.62 12.68
CA GLY A 467 9.27 19.96 11.40
C GLY A 467 9.36 18.44 11.48
N GLU A 468 9.04 17.78 10.37
CA GLU A 468 9.09 16.33 10.23
C GLU A 468 10.44 15.77 10.74
N ALA A 469 10.38 14.76 11.61
CA ALA A 469 11.55 14.16 12.28
C ALA A 469 12.51 15.17 12.95
N GLY A 470 12.03 16.39 13.26
CA GLY A 470 12.85 17.46 13.85
C GLY A 470 13.95 17.98 12.91
N LEU A 471 13.78 17.93 11.59
CA LEU A 471 14.81 18.35 10.62
C LEU A 471 15.20 19.83 10.72
N ASN A 472 14.35 20.67 11.30
CA ASN A 472 14.67 22.07 11.59
C ASN A 472 15.45 22.28 12.89
N LEU A 473 15.76 21.21 13.65
CA LEU A 473 16.58 21.21 14.84
C LEU A 473 17.96 20.56 14.56
N SER A 474 19.01 21.00 15.26
CA SER A 474 20.29 20.30 15.25
C SER A 474 20.22 18.95 15.98
N GLY A 475 21.20 18.05 15.76
CA GLY A 475 21.25 16.77 16.47
C GLY A 475 21.17 16.91 17.98
N GLY A 476 22.01 17.80 18.56
CA GLY A 476 21.99 18.07 20.00
C GLY A 476 20.70 18.75 20.51
N GLN A 477 20.02 19.55 19.66
CA GLN A 477 18.71 20.11 20.00
C GLN A 477 17.64 19.02 20.07
N ARG A 478 17.63 18.08 19.10
CA ARG A 478 16.71 16.94 19.14
C ARG A 478 16.92 16.08 20.39
N GLN A 479 18.15 15.80 20.75
CA GLN A 479 18.47 15.03 21.96
C GLN A 479 17.98 15.73 23.23
N ARG A 480 18.18 17.06 23.34
CA ARG A 480 17.70 17.83 24.49
C ARG A 480 16.17 17.86 24.60
N VAL A 481 15.45 17.95 23.48
CA VAL A 481 13.98 17.82 23.46
C VAL A 481 13.55 16.44 23.98
N ALA A 482 14.21 15.39 23.55
CA ALA A 482 13.89 14.03 24.00
C ALA A 482 14.24 13.80 25.47
N LEU A 483 15.37 14.35 25.93
CA LEU A 483 15.73 14.34 27.35
C LEU A 483 14.68 15.08 28.19
N ALA A 484 14.26 16.28 27.77
CA ALA A 484 13.20 17.03 28.45
C ALA A 484 11.89 16.24 28.51
N ARG A 485 11.50 15.55 27.41
CA ARG A 485 10.34 14.64 27.38
C ARG A 485 10.46 13.53 28.42
N ALA A 486 11.63 12.90 28.53
CA ALA A 486 11.87 11.82 29.47
C ALA A 486 11.82 12.31 30.94
N LEU A 487 12.39 13.48 31.21
CA LEU A 487 12.43 14.10 32.53
C LEU A 487 11.05 14.62 32.99
N ALA A 488 10.28 15.23 32.09
CA ALA A 488 8.99 15.86 32.40
C ALA A 488 7.96 14.89 33.01
N GLY A 489 7.98 13.61 32.58
CA GLY A 489 7.14 12.56 33.15
C GLY A 489 7.52 12.14 34.56
N SER A 490 8.72 12.51 34.99
CA SER A 490 9.25 12.20 36.32
C SER A 490 9.03 10.76 36.82
N PRO A 491 9.36 9.71 35.98
CA PRO A 491 9.13 8.31 36.34
C PRO A 491 9.97 7.89 37.57
N GLU A 492 9.61 6.80 38.24
CA GLU A 492 10.41 6.26 39.34
C GLU A 492 11.74 5.72 38.84
N VAL A 493 11.75 5.06 37.67
CA VAL A 493 12.95 4.57 37.01
C VAL A 493 13.13 5.25 35.67
N LEU A 494 14.28 5.88 35.42
CA LEU A 494 14.60 6.53 34.17
C LEU A 494 15.91 5.94 33.61
N VAL A 495 15.86 5.41 32.41
CA VAL A 495 17.02 4.95 31.65
C VAL A 495 17.28 5.92 30.50
N LEU A 496 18.52 6.40 30.41
CA LEU A 496 18.99 7.31 29.37
C LEU A 496 20.17 6.66 28.62
N ASP A 497 20.02 6.42 27.34
CA ASP A 497 21.06 5.83 26.49
C ASP A 497 21.73 6.94 25.67
N GLU A 498 22.98 7.24 26.01
CA GLU A 498 23.81 8.32 25.40
C GLU A 498 23.03 9.65 25.24
N PRO A 499 22.47 10.22 26.33
CA PRO A 499 21.51 11.32 26.25
C PRO A 499 22.11 12.66 25.80
N THR A 500 23.44 12.77 25.71
CA THR A 500 24.14 14.03 25.48
C THR A 500 25.14 13.98 24.32
N THR A 501 25.04 13.00 23.43
CA THR A 501 25.87 12.89 22.22
C THR A 501 25.69 14.15 21.35
N GLY A 502 26.79 14.84 21.01
CA GLY A 502 26.74 16.05 20.16
C GLY A 502 26.44 17.36 20.90
N LEU A 503 26.49 17.37 22.25
CA LEU A 503 26.50 18.59 23.04
C LEU A 503 27.94 19.11 23.24
N ASP A 504 28.07 20.42 23.36
CA ASP A 504 29.32 21.02 23.82
C ASP A 504 29.58 20.72 25.31
N ALA A 505 30.82 20.75 25.72
CA ALA A 505 31.26 20.34 27.06
C ALA A 505 30.57 21.13 28.19
N VAL A 506 30.25 22.40 27.98
CA VAL A 506 29.62 23.26 28.99
C VAL A 506 28.16 22.91 29.18
N THR A 507 27.44 22.74 28.07
CA THR A 507 26.03 22.32 28.08
C THR A 507 25.89 20.90 28.66
N LEU A 508 26.81 19.98 28.29
CA LEU A 508 26.83 18.63 28.81
C LEU A 508 26.99 18.58 30.33
N ASP A 509 27.96 19.32 30.89
CA ASP A 509 28.21 19.37 32.33
C ASP A 509 27.00 19.92 33.11
N ARG A 510 26.36 20.97 32.59
CA ARG A 510 25.12 21.52 33.15
C ARG A 510 23.97 20.50 33.13
N VAL A 511 23.74 19.82 32.02
CA VAL A 511 22.66 18.82 31.86
C VAL A 511 22.90 17.66 32.83
N ALA A 512 24.12 17.12 32.92
CA ALA A 512 24.46 16.02 33.81
C ALA A 512 24.22 16.40 35.28
N SER A 513 24.78 17.53 35.72
CA SER A 513 24.61 18.02 37.11
C SER A 513 23.14 18.33 37.45
N ALA A 514 22.42 19.01 36.57
CA ALA A 514 21.02 19.35 36.78
C ALA A 514 20.12 18.11 36.82
N THR A 515 20.39 17.12 35.98
CA THR A 515 19.63 15.84 35.97
C THR A 515 19.87 15.06 37.26
N ALA A 516 21.13 14.93 37.70
CA ALA A 516 21.47 14.27 38.96
C ALA A 516 20.76 14.94 40.16
N LEU A 517 20.75 16.28 40.20
CA LEU A 517 20.08 17.03 41.26
C LEU A 517 18.54 16.83 41.23
N LEU A 518 17.94 16.97 40.05
CA LEU A 518 16.46 16.80 39.90
C LEU A 518 16.01 15.42 40.35
N ARG A 519 16.83 14.40 40.06
CA ARG A 519 16.43 13.00 40.22
C ARG A 519 17.09 12.27 41.41
N ARG A 520 17.74 13.00 42.32
CA ARG A 520 18.49 12.42 43.47
C ARG A 520 17.67 11.44 44.36
N ASN A 521 16.35 11.57 44.39
CA ASN A 521 15.46 10.72 45.18
C ASN A 521 14.78 9.60 44.35
N LYS A 522 15.11 9.47 43.07
CA LYS A 522 14.57 8.49 42.12
C LYS A 522 15.72 7.72 41.47
N THR A 523 15.45 6.56 40.90
CA THR A 523 16.45 5.77 40.22
C THR A 523 16.68 6.31 38.80
N THR A 524 17.93 6.63 38.47
CA THR A 524 18.32 7.08 37.12
C THR A 524 19.53 6.27 36.65
N ILE A 525 19.43 5.66 35.49
CA ILE A 525 20.51 4.88 34.87
C ILE A 525 20.90 5.62 33.59
N VAL A 526 22.18 5.91 33.43
CA VAL A 526 22.72 6.54 32.23
C VAL A 526 23.77 5.63 31.62
N ILE A 527 23.54 5.21 30.39
CA ILE A 527 24.50 4.43 29.61
C ILE A 527 25.35 5.42 28.85
N THR A 528 26.61 5.59 29.25
CA THR A 528 27.54 6.54 28.60
C THR A 528 28.97 6.35 29.07
N SER A 529 29.94 6.68 28.22
CA SER A 529 31.35 6.80 28.58
C SER A 529 31.76 8.25 28.85
N SER A 530 30.83 9.15 29.00
CA SER A 530 31.06 10.59 29.17
C SER A 530 31.41 10.93 30.61
N ARG A 531 32.61 11.50 30.81
CA ARG A 531 33.16 11.84 32.12
C ARG A 531 32.28 12.78 32.98
N PRO A 532 31.60 13.82 32.46
CA PRO A 532 30.68 14.63 33.27
C PRO A 532 29.58 13.84 33.96
N TRP A 533 29.04 12.82 33.28
CA TRP A 533 28.05 11.94 33.90
C TRP A 533 28.66 11.05 35.00
N GLU A 534 29.88 10.51 34.76
CA GLU A 534 30.59 9.70 35.76
C GLU A 534 30.90 10.51 37.03
N VAL A 535 31.25 11.81 36.88
CA VAL A 535 31.53 12.69 38.01
C VAL A 535 30.28 13.03 38.83
N CYS A 536 29.12 13.10 38.20
CA CYS A 536 27.85 13.37 38.87
C CYS A 536 27.16 12.13 39.43
N ALA A 537 27.68 10.94 39.12
CA ALA A 537 27.05 9.66 39.47
C ALA A 537 27.28 9.32 40.94
N ASP A 538 26.25 8.72 41.57
CA ASP A 538 26.36 8.09 42.89
C ASP A 538 27.06 6.70 42.76
N ASN A 539 26.89 6.04 41.60
CA ASN A 539 27.54 4.76 41.29
C ASN A 539 27.98 4.70 39.82
N VAL A 540 29.11 4.07 39.53
CA VAL A 540 29.64 3.84 38.19
C VAL A 540 29.96 2.36 38.04
N GLU A 541 29.34 1.71 37.05
CA GLU A 541 29.57 0.31 36.70
C GLU A 541 30.22 0.23 35.32
N GLU A 542 31.34 -0.48 35.20
CA GLU A 542 32.03 -0.71 33.91
C GLU A 542 31.48 -1.95 33.21
N PHE A 543 31.20 -1.84 31.93
CA PHE A 543 30.68 -2.91 31.08
C PHE A 543 31.60 -3.22 29.90
#